data_22d628e93286c083ad066ead519d1b6f
#
_entry.id   22d628e93286c083ad066ead519d1b6f
#
_cell.length_a   1.000
_cell.length_b   1.000
_cell.length_c   1.000
_cell.angle_alpha   90.00
_cell.angle_beta   90.00
_cell.angle_gamma   90.00
#
_symmetry.space_group_name_H-M   'P 1'
#
loop_
_entity.id
_entity.type
_entity.pdbx_description
1 polymer ?
#
loop_
_entity_poly.entity_id
_entity_poly.type
_entity_poly.pdbx_seq_one_letter_code
_entity_poly.pdbx_strand_id
1 'polypeptide(L)'
;MPLPDFKSSEPFTLGIELELQVVNPPGYDLSQDSSALIAAVKDDIKGGEVKHDITESMLEIATGVCQTIDQAAAQFSVMQQSILRAAAEQHIQICGGGTHPFQKWQRQEVCDDERYNVTLERFGYLILQATVFGQHVHVGCRTGDDAIYLLHGLSRFVPHFIALAAASPYMQGTDTKFSSSRLNIFSGFPDNGQMPWVNSWQEFEGLFRRLSSTSMIDSIKDLHWDIRPSPHFGTVEVRVMDTPLTLGH
;
A
#
# COMPACT_ATOMS: atom_id res chain seq x y z
N MET A 1 -10.24 15.66 -10.13
CA MET A 1 -10.14 16.71 -9.05
C MET A 1 -8.81 17.46 -9.18
N PRO A 2 -8.70 18.72 -8.73
CA PRO A 2 -7.39 19.38 -8.70
C PRO A 2 -6.43 18.66 -7.76
N LEU A 3 -5.13 18.73 -8.06
CA LEU A 3 -4.10 18.28 -7.14
C LEU A 3 -4.22 19.09 -5.83
N PRO A 4 -4.27 18.46 -4.65
CA PRO A 4 -4.28 19.21 -3.39
C PRO A 4 -2.95 19.94 -3.18
N ASP A 5 -2.99 21.07 -2.46
CA ASP A 5 -1.80 21.79 -2.05
C ASP A 5 -0.87 20.87 -1.23
N PHE A 6 0.43 21.03 -1.44
CA PHE A 6 1.41 20.25 -0.68
C PHE A 6 1.45 20.72 0.78
N LYS A 7 1.06 19.86 1.71
CA LYS A 7 1.18 20.13 3.15
C LYS A 7 2.63 20.00 3.57
N SER A 8 3.08 20.88 4.47
CA SER A 8 4.42 20.75 5.05
C SER A 8 4.42 19.68 6.13
N SER A 9 5.38 18.77 6.10
CA SER A 9 5.68 17.84 7.18
C SER A 9 7.11 18.05 7.69
N GLU A 10 7.34 17.69 8.97
CA GLU A 10 8.67 17.71 9.53
C GLU A 10 9.58 16.76 8.75
N PRO A 11 10.76 17.23 8.25
CA PRO A 11 11.63 16.41 7.42
C PRO A 11 12.11 15.15 8.13
N PHE A 12 12.18 14.06 7.34
CA PHE A 12 12.65 12.75 7.78
C PHE A 12 11.79 12.07 8.85
N THR A 13 10.62 12.62 9.19
CA THR A 13 9.62 11.85 9.90
C THR A 13 9.11 10.70 9.03
N LEU A 14 8.67 9.62 9.64
CA LEU A 14 8.26 8.40 8.97
C LEU A 14 6.78 8.12 9.22
N GLY A 15 6.10 7.62 8.20
CA GLY A 15 4.84 6.90 8.27
C GLY A 15 5.01 5.56 7.56
N ILE A 16 4.52 4.48 8.13
CA ILE A 16 4.65 3.15 7.51
C ILE A 16 3.27 2.53 7.40
N GLU A 17 2.97 1.98 6.23
CA GLU A 17 1.75 1.22 5.95
C GLU A 17 2.13 -0.21 5.61
N LEU A 18 1.34 -1.17 6.11
CA LEU A 18 1.48 -2.60 5.79
C LEU A 18 0.14 -3.15 5.36
N GLU A 19 0.10 -3.73 4.18
CA GLU A 19 -1.03 -4.48 3.67
C GLU A 19 -0.88 -5.94 4.12
N LEU A 20 -1.87 -6.47 4.79
CA LEU A 20 -1.84 -7.81 5.40
C LEU A 20 -2.94 -8.70 4.83
N GLN A 21 -2.67 -9.99 4.80
CA GLN A 21 -3.59 -11.03 4.33
C GLN A 21 -4.49 -11.48 5.48
N VAL A 22 -5.79 -11.53 5.25
CA VAL A 22 -6.76 -12.20 6.12
C VAL A 22 -6.96 -13.62 5.61
N VAL A 23 -6.68 -14.63 6.44
CA VAL A 23 -6.69 -16.03 6.01
C VAL A 23 -7.50 -16.94 6.94
N ASN A 24 -8.08 -18.01 6.38
CA ASN A 24 -8.87 -19.00 7.09
C ASN A 24 -8.00 -20.23 7.47
N PRO A 25 -7.80 -20.58 8.75
CA PRO A 25 -7.28 -21.88 9.13
C PRO A 25 -8.35 -22.98 8.92
N PRO A 26 -7.97 -24.27 8.64
CA PRO A 26 -6.61 -24.76 8.49
C PRO A 26 -6.06 -24.70 7.08
N GLY A 27 -6.84 -24.29 6.06
CA GLY A 27 -6.44 -24.28 4.65
C GLY A 27 -5.58 -23.08 4.27
N TYR A 28 -5.64 -22.01 5.08
CA TYR A 28 -4.97 -20.74 4.82
C TYR A 28 -5.38 -20.07 3.50
N ASP A 29 -6.55 -20.37 2.97
CA ASP A 29 -7.16 -19.59 1.89
C ASP A 29 -7.43 -18.15 2.36
N LEU A 30 -7.40 -17.18 1.44
CA LEU A 30 -7.82 -15.81 1.76
C LEU A 30 -9.28 -15.78 2.19
N SER A 31 -9.54 -15.11 3.31
CA SER A 31 -10.87 -14.91 3.89
C SER A 31 -11.43 -13.55 3.50
N GLN A 32 -12.73 -13.45 3.27
CA GLN A 32 -13.41 -12.20 2.92
C GLN A 32 -14.01 -11.55 4.18
N ASP A 33 -13.20 -11.40 5.26
CA ASP A 33 -13.67 -10.99 6.58
C ASP A 33 -12.99 -9.70 7.09
N SER A 34 -12.28 -8.94 6.23
CA SER A 34 -11.58 -7.74 6.67
C SER A 34 -12.50 -6.69 7.29
N SER A 35 -13.70 -6.50 6.73
CA SER A 35 -14.71 -5.57 7.24
C SER A 35 -15.11 -5.89 8.69
N ALA A 36 -15.37 -7.16 9.00
CA ALA A 36 -15.73 -7.59 10.34
C ALA A 36 -14.56 -7.41 11.32
N LEU A 37 -13.34 -7.71 10.88
CA LEU A 37 -12.14 -7.53 11.69
C LEU A 37 -11.86 -6.06 11.99
N ILE A 38 -11.94 -5.17 10.98
CA ILE A 38 -11.76 -3.73 11.15
C ILE A 38 -12.78 -3.17 12.14
N ALA A 39 -14.06 -3.54 11.99
CA ALA A 39 -15.11 -3.11 12.90
C ALA A 39 -14.84 -3.50 14.35
N ALA A 40 -14.21 -4.65 14.58
CA ALA A 40 -13.88 -5.15 15.92
C ALA A 40 -12.70 -4.41 16.59
N VAL A 41 -11.77 -3.83 15.79
CA VAL A 41 -10.51 -3.27 16.33
C VAL A 41 -10.39 -1.76 16.23
N LYS A 42 -11.17 -1.09 15.38
CA LYS A 42 -10.99 0.34 15.06
C LYS A 42 -10.97 1.27 16.27
N ASP A 43 -11.72 0.95 17.31
CA ASP A 43 -11.83 1.78 18.51
C ASP A 43 -10.67 1.54 19.51
N ASP A 44 -9.98 0.41 19.37
CA ASP A 44 -8.82 0.02 20.19
C ASP A 44 -7.50 0.59 19.65
N ILE A 45 -7.45 0.92 18.35
CA ILE A 45 -6.23 1.41 17.71
C ILE A 45 -5.99 2.88 18.06
N LYS A 46 -4.83 3.15 18.66
CA LYS A 46 -4.40 4.50 19.05
C LYS A 46 -3.04 4.82 18.46
N GLY A 47 -2.92 6.02 17.88
CA GLY A 47 -1.67 6.50 17.30
C GLY A 47 -1.35 5.98 15.90
N GLY A 48 -2.23 5.15 15.33
CA GLY A 48 -2.19 4.62 13.98
C GLY A 48 -3.59 4.41 13.42
N GLU A 49 -3.71 3.70 12.32
CA GLU A 49 -4.97 3.43 11.63
C GLU A 49 -5.04 1.95 11.19
N VAL A 50 -6.25 1.41 11.17
CA VAL A 50 -6.59 0.13 10.53
C VAL A 50 -7.73 0.40 9.56
N LYS A 51 -7.56 0.05 8.30
CA LYS A 51 -8.52 0.36 7.25
C LYS A 51 -8.61 -0.74 6.20
N HIS A 52 -9.64 -0.64 5.37
CA HIS A 52 -9.80 -1.47 4.18
C HIS A 52 -8.73 -1.14 3.14
N ASP A 53 -8.39 -2.15 2.36
CA ASP A 53 -7.79 -2.00 1.05
C ASP A 53 -8.77 -2.56 -0.01
N ILE A 54 -8.29 -2.86 -1.20
CA ILE A 54 -9.10 -3.15 -2.39
C ILE A 54 -10.11 -4.29 -2.18
N THR A 55 -9.69 -5.38 -1.53
CA THR A 55 -10.56 -6.57 -1.36
C THR A 55 -10.79 -6.92 0.10
N GLU A 56 -11.89 -7.61 0.39
CA GLU A 56 -12.28 -8.06 1.73
C GLU A 56 -11.29 -9.06 2.37
N SER A 57 -10.29 -9.51 1.62
CA SER A 57 -9.20 -10.34 2.13
C SER A 57 -7.94 -9.55 2.50
N MET A 58 -7.99 -8.22 2.40
CA MET A 58 -6.89 -7.30 2.66
C MET A 58 -7.19 -6.43 3.87
N LEU A 59 -6.18 -6.24 4.69
CA LEU A 59 -6.21 -5.36 5.86
C LEU A 59 -5.00 -4.42 5.79
N GLU A 60 -5.20 -3.13 5.73
CA GLU A 60 -4.11 -2.16 5.82
C GLU A 60 -3.99 -1.62 7.24
N ILE A 61 -2.76 -1.64 7.78
CA ILE A 61 -2.39 -0.97 9.02
C ILE A 61 -1.38 0.12 8.76
N ALA A 62 -1.59 1.30 9.34
CA ALA A 62 -0.72 2.44 9.16
C ALA A 62 -0.31 3.05 10.50
N THR A 63 0.95 3.42 10.64
CA THR A 63 1.41 4.19 11.80
C THR A 63 0.96 5.65 11.68
N GLY A 64 0.88 6.35 12.79
CA GLY A 64 0.95 7.80 12.81
C GLY A 64 2.35 8.28 12.42
N VAL A 65 2.56 9.60 12.53
CA VAL A 65 3.87 10.20 12.26
C VAL A 65 4.88 9.78 13.34
N CYS A 66 5.99 9.17 12.92
CA CYS A 66 7.06 8.66 13.77
C CYS A 66 8.35 9.44 13.53
N GLN A 67 9.11 9.72 14.59
CA GLN A 67 10.43 10.33 14.51
C GLN A 67 11.54 9.27 14.33
N THR A 68 11.27 8.03 14.72
CA THR A 68 12.23 6.92 14.66
C THR A 68 11.52 5.63 14.26
N ILE A 69 12.31 4.68 13.77
CA ILE A 69 11.80 3.34 13.44
C ILE A 69 11.28 2.60 14.70
N ASP A 70 11.89 2.84 15.87
CA ASP A 70 11.45 2.23 17.13
C ASP A 70 10.04 2.70 17.53
N GLN A 71 9.69 3.96 17.24
CA GLN A 71 8.33 4.46 17.46
C GLN A 71 7.33 3.76 16.52
N ALA A 72 7.70 3.56 15.26
CA ALA A 72 6.85 2.83 14.32
C ALA A 72 6.66 1.36 14.75
N ALA A 73 7.74 0.69 15.14
CA ALA A 73 7.70 -0.68 15.65
C ALA A 73 6.82 -0.81 16.90
N ALA A 74 6.91 0.15 17.82
CA ALA A 74 6.06 0.17 19.01
C ALA A 74 4.58 0.33 18.67
N GLN A 75 4.23 1.21 17.71
CA GLN A 75 2.85 1.37 17.25
C GLN A 75 2.33 0.10 16.58
N PHE A 76 3.11 -0.52 15.69
CA PHE A 76 2.74 -1.79 15.08
C PHE A 76 2.55 -2.92 16.10
N SER A 77 3.39 -2.99 17.12
CA SER A 77 3.25 -3.98 18.18
C SER A 77 1.91 -3.87 18.92
N VAL A 78 1.44 -2.65 19.19
CA VAL A 78 0.14 -2.40 19.83
C VAL A 78 -1.00 -2.80 18.88
N MET A 79 -0.95 -2.36 17.63
CA MET A 79 -1.96 -2.71 16.60
C MET A 79 -2.04 -4.22 16.40
N GLN A 80 -0.90 -4.89 16.28
CA GLN A 80 -0.81 -6.34 16.13
C GLN A 80 -1.52 -7.09 17.26
N GLN A 81 -1.33 -6.69 18.52
CA GLN A 81 -1.97 -7.35 19.66
C GLN A 81 -3.50 -7.27 19.59
N SER A 82 -4.03 -6.09 19.23
CA SER A 82 -5.48 -5.90 19.09
C SER A 82 -6.04 -6.72 17.92
N ILE A 83 -5.37 -6.68 16.78
CA ILE A 83 -5.79 -7.41 15.56
C ILE A 83 -5.75 -8.93 15.80
N LEU A 84 -4.67 -9.47 16.39
CA LEU A 84 -4.55 -10.90 16.64
C LEU A 84 -5.59 -11.42 17.63
N ARG A 85 -5.98 -10.61 18.64
CA ARG A 85 -7.05 -10.96 19.57
C ARG A 85 -8.40 -11.05 18.84
N ALA A 86 -8.77 -10.02 18.08
CA ALA A 86 -10.02 -10.00 17.33
C ALA A 86 -10.06 -11.09 16.24
N ALA A 87 -8.95 -11.35 15.57
CA ALA A 87 -8.84 -12.41 14.58
C ALA A 87 -9.07 -13.80 15.20
N ALA A 88 -8.50 -14.03 16.39
CA ALA A 88 -8.71 -15.30 17.13
C ALA A 88 -10.19 -15.51 17.53
N GLU A 89 -10.89 -14.44 17.95
CA GLU A 89 -12.32 -14.47 18.26
C GLU A 89 -13.19 -14.78 17.04
N GLN A 90 -12.75 -14.36 15.85
CA GLN A 90 -13.43 -14.60 14.57
C GLN A 90 -12.93 -15.87 13.87
N HIS A 91 -12.04 -16.65 14.49
CA HIS A 91 -11.44 -17.87 13.93
C HIS A 91 -10.69 -17.65 12.59
N ILE A 92 -10.14 -16.48 12.36
CA ILE A 92 -9.30 -16.12 11.23
C ILE A 92 -7.86 -15.84 11.71
N GLN A 93 -6.94 -15.72 10.75
CA GLN A 93 -5.54 -15.39 11.02
C GLN A 93 -5.06 -14.29 10.09
N ILE A 94 -3.95 -13.65 10.47
CA ILE A 94 -3.33 -12.56 9.70
C ILE A 94 -1.89 -12.96 9.38
N CYS A 95 -1.49 -12.75 8.14
CA CYS A 95 -0.10 -12.94 7.72
C CYS A 95 0.34 -11.86 6.72
N GLY A 96 1.65 -11.73 6.54
CA GLY A 96 2.27 -10.90 5.52
C GLY A 96 2.63 -11.69 4.26
N GLY A 97 3.55 -11.14 3.48
CA GLY A 97 3.97 -11.65 2.17
C GLY A 97 3.39 -10.83 1.03
N GLY A 98 4.14 -10.59 -0.04
CA GLY A 98 3.72 -9.71 -1.14
C GLY A 98 2.61 -10.27 -2.02
N THR A 99 2.44 -11.60 -2.06
CA THR A 99 1.35 -12.30 -2.78
C THR A 99 0.89 -13.50 -1.98
N HIS A 100 -0.37 -13.89 -2.14
CA HIS A 100 -0.84 -15.17 -1.59
C HIS A 100 -0.40 -16.31 -2.51
N PRO A 101 0.24 -17.39 -1.98
CA PRO A 101 0.91 -18.39 -2.81
C PRO A 101 -0.03 -19.19 -3.70
N PHE A 102 -1.26 -19.46 -3.32
CA PHE A 102 -2.16 -20.35 -4.07
C PHE A 102 -3.57 -19.80 -4.31
N GLN A 103 -3.98 -18.72 -3.68
CA GLN A 103 -5.31 -18.13 -3.88
C GLN A 103 -5.45 -17.55 -5.28
N LYS A 104 -6.65 -17.72 -5.86
CA LYS A 104 -6.98 -17.21 -7.19
C LYS A 104 -7.75 -15.91 -7.11
N TRP A 105 -7.42 -14.95 -7.97
CA TRP A 105 -8.05 -13.64 -8.01
C TRP A 105 -9.58 -13.70 -8.24
N GLN A 106 -10.08 -14.72 -8.96
CA GLN A 106 -11.52 -14.88 -9.24
C GLN A 106 -12.39 -15.09 -8.00
N ARG A 107 -11.79 -15.38 -6.85
CA ARG A 107 -12.46 -15.62 -5.59
C ARG A 107 -12.45 -14.42 -4.65
N GLN A 108 -11.89 -13.29 -5.10
CA GLN A 108 -11.81 -12.10 -4.29
C GLN A 108 -13.04 -11.23 -4.46
N GLU A 109 -13.48 -10.62 -3.35
CA GLU A 109 -14.57 -9.67 -3.29
C GLU A 109 -14.02 -8.28 -3.04
N VAL A 110 -14.41 -7.30 -3.84
CA VAL A 110 -14.03 -5.89 -3.65
C VAL A 110 -14.78 -5.35 -2.45
N CYS A 111 -14.09 -4.60 -1.59
CA CYS A 111 -14.73 -3.91 -0.46
C CYS A 111 -15.81 -2.95 -0.95
N ASP A 112 -16.92 -2.86 -0.21
CA ASP A 112 -18.03 -1.95 -0.52
C ASP A 112 -17.67 -0.50 -0.19
N ASP A 113 -16.85 0.07 -1.06
CA ASP A 113 -16.40 1.46 -1.04
C ASP A 113 -16.56 2.07 -2.43
N GLU A 114 -17.14 3.28 -2.51
CA GLU A 114 -17.43 3.98 -3.77
C GLU A 114 -16.18 4.08 -4.65
N ARG A 115 -15.01 4.36 -4.06
CA ARG A 115 -13.75 4.46 -4.80
C ARG A 115 -13.36 3.13 -5.44
N TYR A 116 -13.49 2.03 -4.72
CA TYR A 116 -13.14 0.71 -5.25
C TYR A 116 -14.15 0.23 -6.29
N ASN A 117 -15.42 0.56 -6.13
CA ASN A 117 -16.46 0.28 -7.11
C ASN A 117 -16.19 1.02 -8.43
N VAL A 118 -15.83 2.31 -8.39
CA VAL A 118 -15.42 3.08 -9.58
C VAL A 118 -14.17 2.47 -10.22
N THR A 119 -13.21 2.03 -9.43
CA THR A 119 -11.99 1.40 -9.92
C THR A 119 -12.29 0.04 -10.57
N LEU A 120 -13.22 -0.73 -10.02
CA LEU A 120 -13.69 -2.00 -10.59
C LEU A 120 -14.39 -1.78 -11.94
N GLU A 121 -15.23 -0.76 -12.06
CA GLU A 121 -15.87 -0.40 -13.33
C GLU A 121 -14.85 -0.02 -14.39
N ARG A 122 -13.77 0.68 -14.01
CA ARG A 122 -12.73 1.16 -14.92
C ARG A 122 -11.76 0.07 -15.36
N PHE A 123 -11.29 -0.77 -14.44
CA PHE A 123 -10.21 -1.73 -14.69
C PHE A 123 -10.67 -3.20 -14.72
N GLY A 124 -11.93 -3.46 -14.38
CA GLY A 124 -12.50 -4.81 -14.42
C GLY A 124 -11.68 -5.81 -13.57
N TYR A 125 -11.36 -6.95 -14.17
CA TYR A 125 -10.68 -8.04 -13.47
C TYR A 125 -9.27 -7.67 -12.94
N LEU A 126 -8.63 -6.62 -13.46
CA LEU A 126 -7.31 -6.18 -12.99
C LEU A 126 -7.34 -5.76 -11.52
N ILE A 127 -8.45 -5.15 -11.07
CA ILE A 127 -8.60 -4.74 -9.67
C ILE A 127 -8.64 -5.96 -8.73
N LEU A 128 -9.22 -7.06 -9.15
CA LEU A 128 -9.22 -8.30 -8.37
C LEU A 128 -7.82 -8.95 -8.34
N GLN A 129 -7.05 -8.81 -9.42
CA GLN A 129 -5.66 -9.25 -9.46
C GLN A 129 -4.76 -8.41 -8.55
N ALA A 130 -5.14 -7.17 -8.24
CA ALA A 130 -4.43 -6.31 -7.30
C ALA A 130 -4.58 -6.73 -5.83
N THR A 131 -5.15 -7.93 -5.55
CA THR A 131 -5.05 -8.60 -4.24
C THR A 131 -3.59 -9.06 -4.04
N VAL A 132 -2.74 -8.10 -3.78
CA VAL A 132 -1.30 -8.23 -3.50
C VAL A 132 -0.94 -7.24 -2.40
N PHE A 133 0.10 -7.52 -1.63
CA PHE A 133 0.29 -6.89 -0.33
C PHE A 133 1.64 -6.19 -0.25
N GLY A 134 1.61 -4.88 -0.06
CA GLY A 134 2.78 -4.03 -0.03
C GLY A 134 3.08 -3.45 1.33
N GLN A 135 4.32 -3.02 1.45
CA GLN A 135 4.78 -2.11 2.48
C GLN A 135 5.05 -0.76 1.85
N HIS A 136 4.43 0.29 2.39
CA HIS A 136 4.68 1.65 1.96
C HIS A 136 5.40 2.43 3.06
N VAL A 137 6.36 3.26 2.66
CA VAL A 137 7.10 4.11 3.60
C VAL A 137 6.98 5.55 3.15
N HIS A 138 6.38 6.37 3.98
CA HIS A 138 6.28 7.81 3.84
C HIS A 138 7.46 8.49 4.52
N VAL A 139 8.07 9.46 3.84
CA VAL A 139 9.13 10.30 4.40
C VAL A 139 8.68 11.76 4.33
N GLY A 140 8.66 12.44 5.47
CA GLY A 140 8.25 13.84 5.60
C GLY A 140 9.12 14.82 4.82
N CYS A 141 8.49 15.78 4.15
CA CYS A 141 9.12 16.86 3.39
C CYS A 141 8.50 18.21 3.75
N ARG A 142 9.32 19.27 3.78
CA ARG A 142 8.82 20.64 4.07
C ARG A 142 8.06 21.24 2.90
N THR A 143 8.56 21.00 1.70
CA THR A 143 8.02 21.58 0.46
C THR A 143 7.81 20.53 -0.60
N GLY A 144 6.99 20.86 -1.61
CA GLY A 144 6.83 20.02 -2.78
C GLY A 144 8.14 19.83 -3.56
N ASP A 145 8.99 20.88 -3.62
CA ASP A 145 10.29 20.78 -4.28
C ASP A 145 11.24 19.82 -3.55
N ASP A 146 11.24 19.82 -2.21
CA ASP A 146 11.98 18.82 -1.42
C ASP A 146 11.47 17.41 -1.73
N ALA A 147 10.15 17.23 -1.87
CA ALA A 147 9.56 15.94 -2.21
C ALA A 147 10.00 15.48 -3.61
N ILE A 148 10.00 16.34 -4.62
CA ILE A 148 10.49 16.00 -5.98
C ILE A 148 11.97 15.63 -5.94
N TYR A 149 12.79 16.39 -5.22
CA TYR A 149 14.21 16.11 -5.08
C TYR A 149 14.46 14.75 -4.40
N LEU A 150 13.79 14.50 -3.29
CA LEU A 150 13.92 13.24 -2.54
C LEU A 150 13.43 12.05 -3.37
N LEU A 151 12.31 12.19 -4.08
CA LEU A 151 11.76 11.15 -4.97
C LEU A 151 12.80 10.70 -6.00
N HIS A 152 13.41 11.63 -6.73
CA HIS A 152 14.43 11.30 -7.72
C HIS A 152 15.69 10.72 -7.08
N GLY A 153 16.04 11.17 -5.87
CA GLY A 153 17.14 10.60 -5.08
C GLY A 153 16.90 9.13 -4.73
N LEU A 154 15.67 8.80 -4.29
CA LEU A 154 15.28 7.45 -3.89
C LEU A 154 15.02 6.51 -5.08
N SER A 155 14.62 7.02 -6.24
CA SER A 155 14.30 6.21 -7.42
C SER A 155 15.45 5.30 -7.86
N ARG A 156 16.69 5.73 -7.68
CA ARG A 156 17.88 4.91 -7.96
C ARG A 156 18.03 3.69 -7.05
N PHE A 157 17.35 3.68 -5.90
CA PHE A 157 17.39 2.60 -4.92
C PHE A 157 16.19 1.64 -5.02
N VAL A 158 15.24 1.87 -5.94
CA VAL A 158 14.09 0.99 -6.15
C VAL A 158 14.47 -0.49 -6.26
N PRO A 159 15.49 -0.91 -7.04
CA PRO A 159 15.87 -2.32 -7.09
C PRO A 159 16.36 -2.87 -5.74
N HIS A 160 16.99 -2.02 -4.92
CA HIS A 160 17.45 -2.40 -3.58
C HIS A 160 16.27 -2.59 -2.62
N PHE A 161 15.28 -1.69 -2.65
CA PHE A 161 14.06 -1.82 -1.84
C PHE A 161 13.31 -3.11 -2.19
N ILE A 162 13.14 -3.41 -3.49
CA ILE A 162 12.52 -4.65 -3.95
C ILE A 162 13.30 -5.87 -3.44
N ALA A 163 14.63 -5.87 -3.57
CA ALA A 163 15.46 -6.99 -3.16
C ALA A 163 15.44 -7.25 -1.65
N LEU A 164 15.45 -6.17 -0.84
CA LEU A 164 15.41 -6.25 0.63
C LEU A 164 14.06 -6.74 1.16
N ALA A 165 12.97 -6.38 0.49
CA ALA A 165 11.60 -6.71 0.91
C ALA A 165 11.02 -7.95 0.21
N ALA A 166 11.76 -8.62 -0.68
CA ALA A 166 11.25 -9.71 -1.51
C ALA A 166 10.64 -10.85 -0.67
N ALA A 167 9.32 -11.04 -0.78
CA ALA A 167 8.53 -11.99 -0.01
C ALA A 167 7.34 -12.58 -0.82
N SER A 168 7.47 -12.69 -2.17
CA SER A 168 6.38 -13.16 -3.04
C SER A 168 6.84 -14.05 -4.20
N PRO A 169 7.53 -15.19 -3.91
CA PRO A 169 8.02 -16.08 -4.97
C PRO A 169 6.92 -16.96 -5.59
N TYR A 170 5.78 -17.11 -4.93
CA TYR A 170 4.66 -17.92 -5.39
C TYR A 170 3.40 -17.09 -5.57
N MET A 171 2.66 -17.34 -6.65
CA MET A 171 1.38 -16.68 -6.92
C MET A 171 0.44 -17.63 -7.66
N GLN A 172 -0.83 -17.71 -7.23
CA GLN A 172 -1.89 -18.51 -7.85
C GLN A 172 -1.53 -19.99 -8.06
N GLY A 173 -0.77 -20.58 -7.14
CA GLY A 173 -0.32 -21.97 -7.20
C GLY A 173 0.90 -22.20 -8.09
N THR A 174 1.57 -21.15 -8.53
CA THR A 174 2.71 -21.22 -9.46
C THR A 174 3.97 -20.65 -8.81
N ASP A 175 5.10 -21.35 -8.95
CA ASP A 175 6.44 -20.81 -8.70
C ASP A 175 6.75 -19.81 -9.84
N THR A 176 6.77 -18.52 -9.51
CA THR A 176 6.95 -17.45 -10.50
C THR A 176 8.37 -17.29 -11.01
N LYS A 177 9.35 -17.90 -10.32
CA LYS A 177 10.79 -17.72 -10.52
C LYS A 177 11.33 -16.33 -10.19
N PHE A 178 10.49 -15.47 -9.64
CA PHE A 178 10.89 -14.18 -9.07
C PHE A 178 10.90 -14.27 -7.53
N SER A 179 11.79 -13.55 -6.87
CA SER A 179 11.77 -13.41 -5.41
C SER A 179 10.66 -12.45 -4.93
N SER A 180 10.30 -11.46 -5.76
CA SER A 180 9.17 -10.57 -5.60
C SER A 180 8.34 -10.57 -6.89
N SER A 181 7.07 -11.00 -6.81
CA SER A 181 6.14 -11.06 -7.95
C SER A 181 5.06 -9.99 -7.89
N ARG A 182 4.92 -9.30 -6.76
CA ARG A 182 3.85 -8.32 -6.50
C ARG A 182 3.80 -7.23 -7.58
N LEU A 183 4.93 -6.64 -7.93
CA LEU A 183 4.99 -5.54 -8.88
C LEU A 183 4.61 -5.93 -10.31
N ASN A 184 4.70 -7.23 -10.66
CA ASN A 184 4.27 -7.70 -11.98
C ASN A 184 2.75 -7.48 -12.20
N ILE A 185 1.96 -7.48 -11.12
CA ILE A 185 0.52 -7.21 -11.18
C ILE A 185 0.28 -5.72 -11.47
N PHE A 186 0.96 -4.86 -10.73
CA PHE A 186 0.81 -3.41 -10.93
C PHE A 186 1.30 -2.94 -12.30
N SER A 187 2.20 -3.67 -12.95
CA SER A 187 2.63 -3.35 -14.32
C SER A 187 1.50 -3.45 -15.37
N GLY A 188 0.39 -4.09 -15.04
CA GLY A 188 -0.81 -4.12 -15.86
C GLY A 188 -1.68 -2.85 -15.79
N PHE A 189 -1.48 -2.01 -14.77
CA PHE A 189 -2.22 -0.76 -14.62
C PHE A 189 -1.53 0.38 -15.38
N PRO A 190 -2.30 1.37 -15.90
CA PRO A 190 -1.71 2.58 -16.45
C PRO A 190 -0.98 3.37 -15.37
N ASP A 191 -0.07 4.24 -15.79
CA ASP A 191 0.69 5.13 -14.88
C ASP A 191 1.37 4.40 -13.70
N ASN A 192 1.96 3.23 -13.98
CA ASN A 192 2.80 2.48 -13.06
C ASN A 192 4.29 2.73 -13.33
N GLY A 193 5.15 2.17 -12.48
CA GLY A 193 6.60 2.24 -12.61
C GLY A 193 7.18 3.58 -12.17
N GLN A 194 8.21 4.05 -12.86
CA GLN A 194 8.90 5.27 -12.47
C GLN A 194 8.12 6.52 -12.89
N MET A 195 7.97 7.48 -11.95
CA MET A 195 7.41 8.80 -12.27
C MET A 195 8.24 9.49 -13.35
N PRO A 196 7.60 10.13 -14.38
CA PRO A 196 8.29 10.96 -15.35
C PRO A 196 9.13 12.05 -14.67
N TRP A 197 10.29 12.36 -15.28
CA TRP A 197 11.19 13.36 -14.71
C TRP A 197 10.56 14.77 -14.73
N VAL A 198 10.57 15.40 -13.57
CA VAL A 198 10.24 16.82 -13.36
C VAL A 198 11.25 17.44 -12.40
N ASN A 199 11.51 18.73 -12.51
CA ASN A 199 12.55 19.40 -11.71
C ASN A 199 11.99 20.17 -10.50
N SER A 200 10.67 20.38 -10.44
CA SER A 200 10.02 21.16 -9.41
C SER A 200 8.59 20.69 -9.16
N TRP A 201 8.03 21.13 -8.04
CA TRP A 201 6.60 20.92 -7.74
C TRP A 201 5.69 21.53 -8.78
N GLN A 202 6.03 22.73 -9.28
CA GLN A 202 5.26 23.39 -10.33
C GLN A 202 5.23 22.55 -11.64
N GLU A 203 6.35 21.94 -12.04
CA GLU A 203 6.38 21.02 -13.18
C GLU A 203 5.54 19.76 -12.92
N PHE A 204 5.59 19.24 -11.69
CA PHE A 204 4.75 18.11 -11.26
C PHE A 204 3.26 18.45 -11.35
N GLU A 205 2.83 19.61 -10.89
CA GLU A 205 1.45 20.09 -11.06
C GLU A 205 1.04 20.15 -12.54
N GLY A 206 1.96 20.59 -13.40
CA GLY A 206 1.77 20.58 -14.84
C GLY A 206 1.61 19.17 -15.42
N LEU A 207 2.42 18.21 -14.96
CA LEU A 207 2.31 16.81 -15.33
C LEU A 207 0.95 16.23 -14.87
N PHE A 208 0.60 16.43 -13.61
CA PHE A 208 -0.67 15.95 -13.06
C PHE A 208 -1.87 16.49 -13.81
N ARG A 209 -1.89 17.80 -14.14
CA ARG A 209 -2.96 18.41 -14.95
C ARG A 209 -3.07 17.79 -16.34
N ARG A 210 -1.96 17.46 -16.99
CA ARG A 210 -1.99 16.76 -18.30
C ARG A 210 -2.59 15.37 -18.18
N LEU A 211 -2.17 14.58 -17.20
CA LEU A 211 -2.72 13.23 -16.97
C LEU A 211 -4.22 13.30 -16.65
N SER A 212 -4.64 14.20 -15.77
CA SER A 212 -6.06 14.37 -15.43
C SER A 212 -6.90 14.85 -16.63
N SER A 213 -6.33 15.63 -17.56
CA SER A 213 -7.05 16.09 -18.75
C SER A 213 -7.37 14.97 -19.75
N THR A 214 -6.70 13.83 -19.64
CA THR A 214 -6.96 12.64 -20.47
C THR A 214 -8.02 11.72 -19.88
N SER A 215 -8.57 12.06 -18.71
CA SER A 215 -9.47 11.19 -17.90
C SER A 215 -8.84 9.85 -17.50
N MET A 216 -7.51 9.74 -17.56
CA MET A 216 -6.79 8.53 -17.09
C MET A 216 -6.75 8.46 -15.57
N ILE A 217 -6.68 9.63 -14.91
CA ILE A 217 -6.64 9.74 -13.45
C ILE A 217 -7.63 10.80 -12.98
N ASP A 218 -8.25 10.57 -11.83
CA ASP A 218 -9.11 11.52 -11.14
C ASP A 218 -8.44 12.08 -9.88
N SER A 219 -7.50 11.33 -9.32
CA SER A 219 -6.76 11.70 -8.12
C SER A 219 -5.30 11.25 -8.16
N ILE A 220 -4.48 11.81 -7.26
CA ILE A 220 -3.09 11.38 -7.07
C ILE A 220 -3.01 9.89 -6.67
N LYS A 221 -4.06 9.34 -6.07
CA LYS A 221 -4.14 7.95 -5.63
C LYS A 221 -4.22 6.96 -6.81
N ASP A 222 -4.59 7.43 -7.99
CA ASP A 222 -4.69 6.60 -9.20
C ASP A 222 -3.32 6.40 -9.88
N LEU A 223 -2.29 7.10 -9.41
CA LEU A 223 -0.92 6.96 -9.89
C LEU A 223 -0.21 5.81 -9.15
N HIS A 224 0.05 4.72 -9.86
CA HIS A 224 0.68 3.50 -9.31
C HIS A 224 2.21 3.52 -9.45
N TRP A 225 2.82 4.71 -9.35
CA TRP A 225 4.29 4.86 -9.44
C TRP A 225 5.01 4.16 -8.28
N ASP A 226 6.23 3.71 -8.57
CA ASP A 226 7.13 3.06 -7.60
C ASP A 226 7.40 3.94 -6.37
N ILE A 227 7.57 5.24 -6.61
CA ILE A 227 7.68 6.28 -5.60
C ILE A 227 6.78 7.43 -6.00
N ARG A 228 5.94 7.89 -5.10
CA ARG A 228 4.89 8.87 -5.36
C ARG A 228 4.93 10.02 -4.37
N PRO A 229 4.78 11.29 -4.79
CA PRO A 229 4.52 12.37 -3.86
C PRO A 229 3.14 12.19 -3.22
N SER A 230 3.04 12.46 -1.92
CA SER A 230 1.78 12.43 -1.19
C SER A 230 1.48 13.82 -0.59
N PRO A 231 0.89 14.75 -1.40
CA PRO A 231 0.72 16.15 -1.00
C PRO A 231 -0.18 16.30 0.23
N HIS A 232 -1.18 15.42 0.40
CA HIS A 232 -2.06 15.47 1.56
C HIS A 232 -1.32 15.28 2.90
N PHE A 233 -0.30 14.43 2.91
CA PHE A 233 0.53 14.15 4.07
C PHE A 233 1.83 14.97 4.11
N GLY A 234 2.19 15.64 3.00
CA GLY A 234 3.47 16.34 2.89
C GLY A 234 4.67 15.39 2.88
N THR A 235 4.55 14.27 2.16
CA THR A 235 5.56 13.20 2.18
C THR A 235 5.91 12.73 0.76
N VAL A 236 6.99 11.96 0.66
CA VAL A 236 7.26 11.02 -0.44
C VAL A 236 6.97 9.61 0.05
N GLU A 237 6.28 8.83 -0.76
CA GLU A 237 5.83 7.48 -0.48
C GLU A 237 6.58 6.48 -1.36
N VAL A 238 7.37 5.59 -0.76
CA VAL A 238 8.02 4.45 -1.42
C VAL A 238 7.07 3.26 -1.37
N ARG A 239 6.71 2.66 -2.52
CA ARG A 239 5.61 1.70 -2.66
C ARG A 239 6.02 0.31 -3.18
N VAL A 240 7.28 0.12 -3.52
CA VAL A 240 7.76 -1.06 -4.27
C VAL A 240 8.01 -2.30 -3.42
N MET A 241 7.91 -2.19 -2.11
CA MET A 241 8.28 -3.25 -1.18
C MET A 241 7.12 -4.24 -0.97
N ASP A 242 7.41 -5.54 -0.95
CA ASP A 242 6.49 -6.55 -0.46
C ASP A 242 6.29 -6.37 1.06
N THR A 243 5.11 -6.65 1.58
CA THR A 243 4.90 -6.74 3.03
C THR A 243 5.76 -7.89 3.59
N PRO A 244 6.49 -7.67 4.71
CA PRO A 244 7.26 -8.73 5.35
C PRO A 244 6.34 -9.85 5.85
N LEU A 245 6.84 -11.10 5.91
CA LEU A 245 6.04 -12.25 6.34
C LEU A 245 5.54 -12.11 7.78
N THR A 246 6.29 -11.43 8.62
CA THR A 246 5.91 -11.12 10.02
C THR A 246 6.35 -9.70 10.38
N LEU A 247 5.69 -9.09 11.37
CA LEU A 247 6.04 -7.75 11.86
C LEU A 247 7.39 -7.68 12.60
N GLY A 248 8.03 -8.81 12.86
CA GLY A 248 9.35 -8.89 13.49
C GLY A 248 10.54 -8.88 12.52
N HIS A 249 10.27 -8.80 11.22
CA HIS A 249 11.25 -8.70 10.14
C HIS A 249 11.24 -7.31 9.53
#